data_666ce43aa8bbcdc885d698ad37c66ba2
#
_entry.id   666ce43aa8bbcdc885d698ad37c66ba2
#
_cell.length_a   1.000
_cell.length_b   1.000
_cell.length_c   1.000
_cell.angle_alpha   90.00
_cell.angle_beta   90.00
_cell.angle_gamma   90.00
#
_symmetry.space_group_name_H-M   'P 1'
#
loop_
_entity.id
_entity.type
_entity.pdbx_description
1 polymer ?
#
loop_
_entity_poly.entity_id
_entity_poly.type
_entity_poly.pdbx_seq_one_letter_code
_entity_poly.pdbx_strand_id
1 'polypeptide(L)'
;VYKRQVLDRVYVATDDRRIFDAVHSFGGKAVMTSENHKSGTDRCLEAYSRIGEGEDVIINIQGDEPFIQTRQIEAIMECFESEGTQIATLVKPFTKEDGFDALFNSNSPKVVLNNRNEALYFSRSIIPYIRNYKYDTWLDHHVFYKHIGMYAYRADVLSEITALPQSSLEIAESLEQLRWLQNGYRIKVGITTQETIGIDTPEDLERALKYL
;
A
#
# COMPACT_ATOMS: atom_id res chain seq x y z
N VAL A 1 2.35 5.49 -18.55
CA VAL A 1 2.06 4.13 -18.10
C VAL A 1 0.61 4.03 -17.61
N TYR A 2 0.09 5.03 -16.93
CA TYR A 2 -1.25 4.97 -16.29
C TYR A 2 -2.42 5.39 -17.19
N LYS A 3 -2.20 5.59 -18.50
CA LYS A 3 -3.24 6.05 -19.45
C LYS A 3 -4.17 4.95 -20.00
N ARG A 4 -4.09 3.71 -19.55
CA ARG A 4 -4.95 2.64 -20.04
C ARG A 4 -6.05 2.28 -19.05
N GLN A 5 -7.25 2.83 -19.28
CA GLN A 5 -8.59 2.23 -19.04
C GLN A 5 -8.96 1.69 -17.62
N VAL A 6 -8.01 1.59 -16.67
CA VAL A 6 -8.29 1.09 -15.31
C VAL A 6 -8.56 2.24 -14.34
N LEU A 7 -8.05 3.43 -14.64
CA LEU A 7 -8.19 4.62 -13.81
C LEU A 7 -8.82 5.75 -14.61
N ASP A 8 -9.84 6.38 -14.07
CA ASP A 8 -10.50 7.53 -14.68
C ASP A 8 -9.57 8.76 -14.66
N ARG A 9 -8.87 8.96 -13.56
CA ARG A 9 -7.97 10.09 -13.38
C ARG A 9 -6.76 9.74 -12.52
N VAL A 10 -5.64 10.40 -12.81
CA VAL A 10 -4.39 10.29 -12.04
C VAL A 10 -3.85 11.68 -11.75
N TYR A 11 -3.50 11.92 -10.51
CA TYR A 11 -2.88 13.16 -10.05
C TYR A 11 -1.68 12.88 -9.16
N VAL A 12 -0.68 13.74 -9.23
CA VAL A 12 0.41 13.76 -8.26
C VAL A 12 0.08 14.77 -7.17
N ALA A 13 -0.13 14.32 -5.94
CA ALA A 13 -0.32 15.16 -4.77
C ALA A 13 1.04 15.47 -4.13
N THR A 14 1.39 16.73 -4.03
CA THR A 14 2.71 17.14 -3.52
C THR A 14 2.63 18.48 -2.80
N ASP A 15 3.51 18.71 -1.84
CA ASP A 15 3.77 19.99 -1.18
C ASP A 15 4.99 20.71 -1.77
N ASP A 16 5.74 20.04 -2.67
CA ASP A 16 6.95 20.59 -3.28
C ASP A 16 6.66 21.20 -4.66
N ARG A 17 6.93 22.49 -4.80
CA ARG A 17 6.75 23.23 -6.05
C ARG A 17 7.57 22.65 -7.22
N ARG A 18 8.76 22.12 -6.95
CA ARG A 18 9.63 21.52 -7.97
C ARG A 18 8.98 20.29 -8.57
N ILE A 19 8.37 19.44 -7.73
CA ILE A 19 7.64 18.24 -8.17
C ILE A 19 6.42 18.66 -8.98
N PHE A 20 5.64 19.64 -8.50
CA PHE A 20 4.49 20.16 -9.19
C PHE A 20 4.85 20.65 -10.61
N ASP A 21 5.88 21.48 -10.72
CA ASP A 21 6.33 22.03 -12.01
C ASP A 21 6.90 20.93 -12.93
N ALA A 22 7.63 19.94 -12.38
CA ALA A 22 8.13 18.81 -13.13
C ALA A 22 6.99 17.98 -13.73
N VAL A 23 5.94 17.67 -12.94
CA VAL A 23 4.77 16.92 -13.42
C VAL A 23 4.07 17.64 -14.57
N HIS A 24 3.89 18.97 -14.45
CA HIS A 24 3.28 19.78 -15.51
C HIS A 24 4.16 19.84 -16.77
N SER A 25 5.49 19.80 -16.63
CA SER A 25 6.40 19.88 -17.77
C SER A 25 6.27 18.73 -18.77
N PHE A 26 5.86 17.54 -18.31
CA PHE A 26 5.55 16.40 -19.17
C PHE A 26 4.07 16.17 -19.42
N GLY A 27 3.20 17.15 -19.08
CA GLY A 27 1.75 17.12 -19.32
C GLY A 27 0.97 16.27 -18.30
N GLY A 28 1.57 15.92 -17.17
CA GLY A 28 0.90 15.28 -16.04
C GLY A 28 -0.01 16.26 -15.28
N LYS A 29 -0.90 15.71 -14.44
CA LYS A 29 -1.74 16.50 -13.54
C LYS A 29 -1.17 16.43 -12.14
N ALA A 30 -1.05 17.58 -11.47
CA ALA A 30 -0.61 17.69 -10.10
C ALA A 30 -1.56 18.57 -9.28
N VAL A 31 -1.59 18.34 -7.98
CA VAL A 31 -2.30 19.16 -7.00
C VAL A 31 -1.37 19.50 -5.85
N MET A 32 -1.28 20.79 -5.52
CA MET A 32 -0.56 21.23 -4.33
C MET A 32 -1.36 20.89 -3.08
N THR A 33 -0.71 20.32 -2.09
CA THR A 33 -1.29 19.95 -0.79
C THR A 33 -0.46 20.55 0.34
N SER A 34 -0.99 20.51 1.56
CA SER A 34 -0.29 21.01 2.74
C SER A 34 1.01 20.24 3.02
N GLU A 35 2.03 20.93 3.51
CA GLU A 35 3.26 20.36 4.05
C GLU A 35 3.08 19.69 5.43
N ASN A 36 1.95 19.96 6.10
CA ASN A 36 1.69 19.52 7.47
C ASN A 36 1.09 18.11 7.56
N HIS A 37 0.88 17.41 6.44
CA HIS A 37 0.36 16.05 6.45
C HIS A 37 1.36 15.08 7.11
N LYS A 38 0.82 14.24 7.99
CA LYS A 38 1.60 13.23 8.71
C LYS A 38 1.69 11.89 7.98
N SER A 39 0.78 11.67 7.02
CA SER A 39 0.73 10.44 6.24
C SER A 39 0.35 10.69 4.78
N GLY A 40 0.65 9.71 3.92
CA GLY A 40 0.20 9.72 2.53
C GLY A 40 -1.32 9.65 2.43
N THR A 41 -2.00 9.03 3.39
CA THR A 41 -3.46 8.93 3.46
C THR A 41 -4.12 10.28 3.70
N ASP A 42 -3.58 11.09 4.62
CA ASP A 42 -4.05 12.47 4.88
C ASP A 42 -3.87 13.35 3.63
N ARG A 43 -2.72 13.24 2.96
CA ARG A 43 -2.43 13.96 1.71
C ARG A 43 -3.38 13.54 0.60
N CYS A 44 -3.69 12.26 0.50
CA CYS A 44 -4.63 11.70 -0.47
C CYS A 44 -6.05 12.27 -0.27
N LEU A 45 -6.52 12.38 0.98
CA LEU A 45 -7.81 13.00 1.29
C LEU A 45 -7.83 14.48 0.88
N GLU A 46 -6.81 15.26 1.22
CA GLU A 46 -6.76 16.68 0.81
C GLU A 46 -6.79 16.81 -0.72
N ALA A 47 -5.97 16.01 -1.41
CA ALA A 47 -5.95 16.00 -2.86
C ALA A 47 -7.35 15.70 -3.42
N TYR A 48 -7.99 14.62 -2.95
CA TYR A 48 -9.34 14.27 -3.38
C TYR A 48 -10.37 15.39 -3.08
N SER A 49 -10.29 16.01 -1.91
CA SER A 49 -11.19 17.11 -1.54
C SER A 49 -11.08 18.33 -2.47
N ARG A 50 -9.90 18.54 -3.08
CA ARG A 50 -9.65 19.67 -3.99
C ARG A 50 -10.05 19.39 -5.44
N ILE A 51 -9.94 18.14 -5.88
CA ILE A 51 -10.04 17.77 -7.31
C ILE A 51 -11.04 16.65 -7.60
N GLY A 52 -11.64 16.03 -6.57
CA GLY A 52 -12.61 14.95 -6.71
C GLY A 52 -13.89 15.42 -7.39
N GLU A 53 -14.47 14.58 -8.22
CA GLU A 53 -15.73 14.83 -8.95
C GLU A 53 -16.77 13.76 -8.65
N GLY A 54 -16.56 12.99 -7.55
CA GLY A 54 -17.48 11.96 -7.11
C GLY A 54 -17.03 10.53 -7.45
N GLU A 55 -15.72 10.31 -7.52
CA GLU A 55 -15.16 8.96 -7.66
C GLU A 55 -15.53 8.09 -6.45
N ASP A 56 -15.86 6.83 -6.72
CA ASP A 56 -16.22 5.86 -5.67
C ASP A 56 -15.01 5.33 -4.92
N VAL A 57 -13.88 5.17 -5.62
CA VAL A 57 -12.65 4.56 -5.10
C VAL A 57 -11.44 5.44 -5.37
N ILE A 58 -10.64 5.65 -4.33
CA ILE A 58 -9.41 6.42 -4.39
C ILE A 58 -8.24 5.48 -4.16
N ILE A 59 -7.29 5.44 -5.10
CA ILE A 59 -6.06 4.64 -4.98
C ILE A 59 -4.92 5.56 -4.57
N ASN A 60 -4.27 5.24 -3.47
CA ASN A 60 -3.08 5.91 -2.96
C ASN A 60 -1.84 5.10 -3.35
N ILE A 61 -1.08 5.61 -4.31
CA ILE A 61 0.20 5.06 -4.74
C ILE A 61 1.29 5.95 -4.16
N GLN A 62 2.20 5.38 -3.39
CA GLN A 62 3.29 6.12 -2.78
C GLN A 62 4.29 6.59 -3.84
N GLY A 63 4.83 7.81 -3.68
CA GLY A 63 5.76 8.39 -4.64
C GLY A 63 7.13 7.71 -4.71
N ASP A 64 7.47 6.93 -3.71
CA ASP A 64 8.68 6.10 -3.61
C ASP A 64 8.55 4.73 -4.27
N GLU A 65 7.37 4.40 -4.84
CA GLU A 65 7.12 3.17 -5.59
C GLU A 65 6.89 3.44 -7.09
N PRO A 66 7.90 3.90 -7.85
CA PRO A 66 7.71 4.33 -9.24
C PRO A 66 7.48 3.16 -10.24
N PHE A 67 7.69 1.93 -9.82
CA PHE A 67 7.60 0.73 -10.67
C PHE A 67 6.30 -0.06 -10.50
N ILE A 68 5.24 0.60 -10.01
CA ILE A 68 3.90 0.01 -9.94
C ILE A 68 3.45 -0.43 -11.34
N GLN A 69 3.03 -1.68 -11.43
CA GLN A 69 2.56 -2.28 -12.68
C GLN A 69 1.03 -2.22 -12.79
N THR A 70 0.52 -2.13 -14.01
CA THR A 70 -0.93 -2.10 -14.29
C THR A 70 -1.67 -3.27 -13.61
N ARG A 71 -1.07 -4.47 -13.61
CA ARG A 71 -1.65 -5.65 -12.96
C ARG A 71 -1.85 -5.50 -11.44
N GLN A 72 -1.04 -4.70 -10.77
CA GLN A 72 -1.20 -4.41 -9.34
C GLN A 72 -2.40 -3.47 -9.13
N ILE A 73 -2.58 -2.50 -10.03
CA ILE A 73 -3.74 -1.61 -10.00
C ILE A 73 -5.03 -2.42 -10.29
N GLU A 74 -5.00 -3.32 -11.27
CA GLU A 74 -6.10 -4.23 -11.56
C GLU A 74 -6.44 -5.09 -10.34
N ALA A 75 -5.46 -5.73 -9.72
CA ALA A 75 -5.65 -6.59 -8.55
C ALA A 75 -6.23 -5.85 -7.33
N ILE A 76 -5.88 -4.59 -7.11
CA ILE A 76 -6.46 -3.81 -6.01
C ILE A 76 -7.88 -3.37 -6.35
N MET A 77 -8.18 -3.06 -7.61
CA MET A 77 -9.54 -2.71 -8.06
C MET A 77 -10.50 -3.91 -8.00
N GLU A 78 -10.05 -5.11 -8.35
CA GLU A 78 -10.82 -6.36 -8.22
C GLU A 78 -11.31 -6.59 -6.77
N CYS A 79 -10.60 -6.08 -5.76
CA CYS A 79 -11.05 -6.16 -4.38
C CYS A 79 -12.40 -5.46 -4.16
N PHE A 80 -12.74 -4.44 -4.96
CA PHE A 80 -13.98 -3.66 -4.85
C PHE A 80 -15.16 -4.27 -5.62
N GLU A 81 -14.95 -5.34 -6.38
CA GLU A 81 -16.05 -6.16 -6.93
C GLU A 81 -16.83 -6.88 -5.83
N SER A 82 -16.20 -7.10 -4.66
CA SER A 82 -16.85 -7.65 -3.48
C SER A 82 -17.67 -6.57 -2.78
N GLU A 83 -18.96 -6.81 -2.62
CA GLU A 83 -19.84 -5.90 -1.87
C GLU A 83 -19.32 -5.64 -0.46
N GLY A 84 -19.32 -4.36 -0.05
CA GLY A 84 -18.90 -3.94 1.28
C GLY A 84 -17.38 -3.85 1.48
N THR A 85 -16.55 -3.94 0.43
CA THR A 85 -15.13 -3.60 0.54
C THR A 85 -14.99 -2.11 0.84
N GLN A 86 -14.36 -1.81 1.97
CA GLN A 86 -14.12 -0.45 2.46
C GLN A 86 -12.71 0.03 2.10
N ILE A 87 -11.73 -0.81 2.37
CA ILE A 87 -10.30 -0.57 2.16
C ILE A 87 -9.73 -1.80 1.47
N ALA A 88 -8.82 -1.60 0.54
CA ALA A 88 -8.05 -2.67 -0.08
C ALA A 88 -6.55 -2.38 -0.04
N THR A 89 -5.75 -3.44 -0.02
CA THR A 89 -4.29 -3.40 -0.16
C THR A 89 -3.80 -4.63 -0.91
N LEU A 90 -2.51 -4.70 -1.17
CA LEU A 90 -1.89 -5.83 -1.84
C LEU A 90 -0.92 -6.57 -0.92
N VAL A 91 -0.75 -7.86 -1.20
CA VAL A 91 0.31 -8.68 -0.62
C VAL A 91 0.99 -9.52 -1.68
N LYS A 92 2.25 -9.84 -1.44
CA LYS A 92 3.02 -10.82 -2.22
C LYS A 92 3.38 -12.01 -1.34
N PRO A 93 3.18 -13.26 -1.80
CA PRO A 93 3.71 -14.42 -1.09
C PRO A 93 5.24 -14.36 -1.03
N PHE A 94 5.81 -14.68 0.13
CA PHE A 94 7.23 -15.00 0.20
C PHE A 94 7.47 -16.34 -0.49
N THR A 95 8.53 -16.40 -1.26
CA THR A 95 8.97 -17.61 -1.98
C THR A 95 10.28 -18.15 -1.38
N LYS A 96 10.65 -19.37 -1.75
CA LYS A 96 11.94 -19.94 -1.33
C LYS A 96 13.14 -19.18 -1.91
N GLU A 97 12.95 -18.58 -3.08
CA GLU A 97 13.95 -17.76 -3.77
C GLU A 97 14.23 -16.45 -3.02
N ASP A 98 13.22 -15.89 -2.32
CA ASP A 98 13.41 -14.71 -1.46
C ASP A 98 14.35 -15.03 -0.27
N GLY A 99 14.45 -16.32 0.08
CA GLY A 99 15.23 -16.81 1.19
C GLY A 99 14.53 -16.63 2.53
N PHE A 100 14.93 -17.46 3.49
CA PHE A 100 14.32 -17.44 4.82
C PHE A 100 14.60 -16.10 5.56
N ASP A 101 15.77 -15.51 5.37
CA ASP A 101 16.17 -14.25 6.01
C ASP A 101 15.28 -13.07 5.62
N ALA A 102 14.62 -13.13 4.45
CA ALA A 102 13.66 -12.11 4.03
C ALA A 102 12.47 -12.00 4.99
N LEU A 103 12.07 -13.09 5.66
CA LEU A 103 11.02 -13.08 6.68
C LEU A 103 11.40 -12.26 7.92
N PHE A 104 12.70 -12.18 8.27
CA PHE A 104 13.18 -11.41 9.42
C PHE A 104 13.30 -9.92 9.15
N ASN A 105 13.22 -9.49 7.88
CA ASN A 105 13.30 -8.08 7.56
C ASN A 105 12.09 -7.33 8.12
N SER A 106 12.30 -6.50 9.14
CA SER A 106 11.27 -5.68 9.79
C SER A 106 10.70 -4.58 8.87
N ASN A 107 11.44 -4.20 7.81
CA ASN A 107 10.98 -3.24 6.79
C ASN A 107 10.03 -3.88 5.77
N SER A 108 9.87 -5.19 5.81
CA SER A 108 8.88 -5.93 5.04
C SER A 108 7.78 -6.47 5.97
N PRO A 109 6.72 -5.69 6.27
CA PRO A 109 5.67 -6.14 7.17
C PRO A 109 4.98 -7.40 6.65
N LYS A 110 4.70 -8.33 7.56
CA LYS A 110 3.95 -9.58 7.28
C LYS A 110 2.48 -9.37 7.54
N VAL A 111 1.65 -10.11 6.80
CA VAL A 111 0.18 -10.03 6.91
C VAL A 111 -0.38 -11.43 7.07
N VAL A 112 -1.27 -11.61 8.01
CA VAL A 112 -2.08 -12.83 8.12
C VAL A 112 -3.47 -12.56 7.59
N LEU A 113 -4.01 -13.49 6.81
CA LEU A 113 -5.28 -13.36 6.11
C LEU A 113 -6.32 -14.34 6.66
N ASN A 114 -7.58 -13.97 6.61
CA ASN A 114 -8.69 -14.90 6.78
C ASN A 114 -9.05 -15.58 5.44
N ASN A 115 -9.99 -16.53 5.49
CA ASN A 115 -10.42 -17.28 4.31
C ASN A 115 -11.15 -16.45 3.24
N ARG A 116 -11.44 -15.18 3.53
CA ARG A 116 -12.05 -14.24 2.58
C ARG A 116 -11.03 -13.27 2.00
N ASN A 117 -9.74 -13.51 2.20
CA ASN A 117 -8.67 -12.59 1.86
C ASN A 117 -8.87 -11.20 2.48
N GLU A 118 -9.23 -11.16 3.77
CA GLU A 118 -9.22 -9.94 4.56
C GLU A 118 -8.07 -10.03 5.56
N ALA A 119 -7.38 -8.91 5.78
CA ALA A 119 -6.27 -8.85 6.73
C ALA A 119 -6.77 -9.04 8.17
N LEU A 120 -6.16 -9.98 8.88
CA LEU A 120 -6.38 -10.17 10.32
C LEU A 120 -5.44 -9.30 11.15
N TYR A 121 -4.17 -9.21 10.73
CA TYR A 121 -3.16 -8.39 11.38
C TYR A 121 -1.96 -8.16 10.48
N PHE A 122 -1.28 -7.01 10.67
CA PHE A 122 0.00 -6.68 10.06
C PHE A 122 1.06 -6.58 11.15
N SER A 123 2.26 -7.11 10.90
CA SER A 123 3.37 -7.00 11.86
C SER A 123 4.72 -6.93 11.16
N ARG A 124 5.63 -6.18 11.77
CA ARG A 124 7.07 -6.21 11.41
C ARG A 124 7.72 -7.50 11.85
N SER A 125 7.19 -8.16 12.90
CA SER A 125 7.59 -9.50 13.30
C SER A 125 7.10 -10.56 12.31
N ILE A 126 7.71 -11.75 12.37
CA ILE A 126 7.23 -12.89 11.58
C ILE A 126 5.92 -13.38 12.19
N ILE A 127 4.86 -13.38 11.42
CA ILE A 127 3.55 -13.94 11.75
C ILE A 127 3.00 -14.76 10.58
N PRO A 128 2.32 -15.92 10.85
CA PRO A 128 2.18 -16.59 12.14
C PRO A 128 3.47 -17.31 12.59
N TYR A 129 3.57 -17.65 13.86
CA TYR A 129 4.60 -18.56 14.36
C TYR A 129 4.27 -20.01 13.98
N ILE A 130 5.20 -20.72 13.36
CA ILE A 130 5.00 -22.11 12.96
C ILE A 130 5.56 -23.05 14.05
N ARG A 131 4.66 -23.57 14.87
CA ARG A 131 5.02 -24.48 15.94
C ARG A 131 5.47 -25.84 15.38
N ASN A 132 6.46 -26.46 16.03
CA ASN A 132 7.00 -27.81 15.75
C ASN A 132 7.88 -27.91 14.48
N TYR A 133 8.19 -26.82 13.82
CA TYR A 133 9.12 -26.79 12.70
C TYR A 133 10.29 -25.85 12.97
N LYS A 134 11.45 -26.15 12.38
CA LYS A 134 12.60 -25.26 12.44
C LYS A 134 12.35 -24.01 11.58
N TYR A 135 12.88 -22.89 11.99
CA TYR A 135 12.71 -21.60 11.31
C TYR A 135 13.05 -21.66 9.82
N ASP A 136 14.15 -22.32 9.46
CA ASP A 136 14.65 -22.46 8.09
C ASP A 136 13.73 -23.28 7.16
N THR A 137 12.76 -24.00 7.72
CA THR A 137 11.78 -24.80 6.96
C THR A 137 10.38 -24.18 6.92
N TRP A 138 10.15 -23.01 7.52
CA TRP A 138 8.81 -22.44 7.64
C TRP A 138 8.14 -22.17 6.31
N LEU A 139 8.90 -21.76 5.28
CA LEU A 139 8.38 -21.55 3.92
C LEU A 139 7.92 -22.86 3.22
N ASP A 140 8.28 -24.03 3.76
CA ASP A 140 7.79 -25.33 3.29
C ASP A 140 6.41 -25.68 3.85
N HIS A 141 6.02 -25.06 4.97
CA HIS A 141 4.84 -25.44 5.73
C HIS A 141 3.73 -24.38 5.75
N HIS A 142 4.05 -23.12 5.38
CA HIS A 142 3.06 -22.04 5.37
C HIS A 142 3.41 -20.97 4.34
N VAL A 143 2.38 -20.38 3.74
CA VAL A 143 2.54 -19.25 2.85
C VAL A 143 2.52 -17.97 3.68
N PHE A 144 3.68 -17.33 3.80
CA PHE A 144 3.79 -16.02 4.42
C PHE A 144 3.55 -14.94 3.37
N TYR A 145 2.92 -13.84 3.76
CA TYR A 145 2.63 -12.72 2.88
C TYR A 145 3.39 -11.46 3.31
N LYS A 146 4.08 -10.85 2.34
CA LYS A 146 4.66 -9.51 2.45
C LYS A 146 3.62 -8.48 2.05
N HIS A 147 3.43 -7.47 2.86
CA HIS A 147 2.59 -6.32 2.53
C HIS A 147 3.23 -5.46 1.43
N ILE A 148 2.40 -5.01 0.49
CA ILE A 148 2.74 -4.01 -0.53
C ILE A 148 2.02 -2.71 -0.16
N GLY A 149 2.76 -1.61 -0.03
CA GLY A 149 2.31 -0.33 0.54
C GLY A 149 1.28 0.46 -0.28
N MET A 150 0.64 -0.15 -1.28
CA MET A 150 -0.42 0.47 -2.06
C MET A 150 -1.78 0.22 -1.40
N TYR A 151 -2.59 1.27 -1.31
CA TYR A 151 -3.94 1.21 -0.75
C TYR A 151 -4.98 1.80 -1.68
N ALA A 152 -6.21 1.27 -1.56
CA ALA A 152 -7.39 1.86 -2.15
C ALA A 152 -8.51 1.95 -1.11
N TYR A 153 -9.33 2.98 -1.21
CA TYR A 153 -10.38 3.29 -0.24
C TYR A 153 -11.66 3.67 -0.95
N ARG A 154 -12.82 3.34 -0.37
CA ARG A 154 -14.05 4.07 -0.69
C ARG A 154 -13.86 5.53 -0.31
N ALA A 155 -14.37 6.45 -1.12
CA ALA A 155 -14.15 7.89 -0.91
C ALA A 155 -14.71 8.41 0.44
N ASP A 156 -15.86 7.89 0.87
CA ASP A 156 -16.46 8.17 2.18
C ASP A 156 -15.59 7.61 3.32
N VAL A 157 -15.13 6.37 3.18
CA VAL A 157 -14.26 5.70 4.16
C VAL A 157 -12.93 6.43 4.32
N LEU A 158 -12.34 6.96 3.22
CA LEU A 158 -11.10 7.74 3.29
C LEU A 158 -11.23 8.92 4.26
N SER A 159 -12.35 9.64 4.24
CA SER A 159 -12.59 10.74 5.16
C SER A 159 -12.77 10.29 6.61
N GLU A 160 -13.38 9.12 6.84
CA GLU A 160 -13.57 8.56 8.18
C GLU A 160 -12.24 8.12 8.80
N ILE A 161 -11.42 7.35 8.07
CA ILE A 161 -10.17 6.77 8.59
C ILE A 161 -9.09 7.83 8.86
N THR A 162 -9.06 8.92 8.13
CA THR A 162 -8.14 10.04 8.38
C THR A 162 -8.51 10.85 9.62
N ALA A 163 -9.79 10.87 10.00
CA ALA A 163 -10.25 11.51 11.23
C ALA A 163 -9.94 10.70 12.51
N LEU A 164 -9.52 9.45 12.38
CA LEU A 164 -9.21 8.59 13.53
C LEU A 164 -7.92 9.05 14.23
N PRO A 165 -7.91 9.09 15.57
CA PRO A 165 -6.67 9.31 16.31
C PRO A 165 -5.72 8.13 16.15
N GLN A 166 -4.41 8.39 16.27
CA GLN A 166 -3.41 7.32 16.27
C GLN A 166 -3.74 6.26 17.32
N SER A 167 -3.60 5.00 16.94
CA SER A 167 -3.93 3.86 17.77
C SER A 167 -2.67 3.26 18.43
N SER A 168 -2.86 2.50 19.52
CA SER A 168 -1.75 1.87 20.24
C SER A 168 -0.97 0.87 19.38
N LEU A 169 -1.65 0.11 18.52
CA LEU A 169 -0.99 -0.86 17.63
C LEU A 169 -0.23 -0.15 16.50
N GLU A 170 -0.82 0.90 15.93
CA GLU A 170 -0.13 1.75 14.95
C GLU A 170 1.17 2.31 15.51
N ILE A 171 1.13 2.86 16.73
CA ILE A 171 2.32 3.43 17.39
C ILE A 171 3.37 2.35 17.64
N ALA A 172 2.95 1.18 18.12
CA ALA A 172 3.86 0.08 18.46
C ALA A 172 4.60 -0.48 17.23
N GLU A 173 3.88 -0.70 16.14
CA GLU A 173 4.43 -1.30 14.90
C GLU A 173 4.86 -0.23 13.88
N SER A 174 4.52 1.04 14.08
CA SER A 174 4.65 2.12 13.08
C SER A 174 4.01 1.70 11.73
N LEU A 175 2.78 1.21 11.80
CA LEU A 175 1.98 0.74 10.68
C LEU A 175 0.58 1.37 10.74
N GLU A 176 0.32 2.35 9.88
CA GLU A 176 -0.92 3.15 9.89
C GLU A 176 -2.19 2.29 9.78
N GLN A 177 -2.16 1.24 8.97
CA GLN A 177 -3.30 0.35 8.73
C GLN A 177 -3.79 -0.40 9.99
N LEU A 178 -2.97 -0.48 11.03
CA LEU A 178 -3.38 -1.05 12.31
C LEU A 178 -4.36 -0.14 13.04
N ARG A 179 -4.32 1.18 12.81
CA ARG A 179 -5.35 2.12 13.29
C ARG A 179 -6.71 1.72 12.75
N TRP A 180 -6.80 1.42 11.47
CA TRP A 180 -8.07 1.06 10.82
C TRP A 180 -8.59 -0.28 11.32
N LEU A 181 -7.73 -1.31 11.37
CA LEU A 181 -8.11 -2.62 11.93
C LEU A 181 -8.57 -2.51 13.39
N GLN A 182 -7.86 -1.73 14.22
CA GLN A 182 -8.19 -1.56 15.63
C GLN A 182 -9.53 -0.82 15.84
N ASN A 183 -9.96 -0.01 14.86
CA ASN A 183 -11.26 0.65 14.84
C ASN A 183 -12.35 -0.13 14.09
N GLY A 184 -12.08 -1.40 13.72
CA GLY A 184 -13.08 -2.31 13.17
C GLY A 184 -13.28 -2.24 11.67
N TYR A 185 -12.46 -1.47 10.93
CA TYR A 185 -12.47 -1.49 9.47
C TYR A 185 -11.91 -2.80 8.94
N ARG A 186 -12.49 -3.28 7.84
CA ARG A 186 -12.00 -4.46 7.12
C ARG A 186 -11.11 -4.03 5.97
N ILE A 187 -9.96 -4.68 5.86
CA ILE A 187 -9.02 -4.45 4.76
C ILE A 187 -9.03 -5.69 3.87
N LYS A 188 -9.59 -5.57 2.68
CA LYS A 188 -9.55 -6.60 1.65
C LYS A 188 -8.15 -6.66 1.06
N VAL A 189 -7.69 -7.85 0.69
CA VAL A 189 -6.32 -8.05 0.24
C VAL A 189 -6.29 -8.72 -1.14
N GLY A 190 -5.74 -8.02 -2.12
CA GLY A 190 -5.37 -8.60 -3.42
C GLY A 190 -3.99 -9.27 -3.33
N ILE A 191 -3.84 -10.40 -4.01
CA ILE A 191 -2.58 -11.14 -4.05
C ILE A 191 -1.89 -10.86 -5.38
N THR A 192 -0.64 -10.41 -5.33
CA THR A 192 0.19 -10.18 -6.51
C THR A 192 1.48 -10.98 -6.44
N THR A 193 2.03 -11.35 -7.60
CA THR A 193 3.37 -11.94 -7.72
C THR A 193 4.42 -10.90 -8.10
N GLN A 194 3.98 -9.67 -8.39
CA GLN A 194 4.87 -8.59 -8.82
C GLN A 194 5.60 -7.98 -7.61
N GLU A 195 6.91 -7.82 -7.73
CA GLU A 195 7.71 -7.07 -6.77
C GLU A 195 7.59 -5.58 -7.06
N THR A 196 7.46 -4.76 -6.02
CA THR A 196 7.68 -3.32 -6.09
C THR A 196 9.06 -3.00 -5.55
N ILE A 197 9.77 -2.13 -6.24
CA ILE A 197 11.05 -1.62 -5.78
C ILE A 197 10.76 -0.22 -5.21
N GLY A 198 10.65 -0.16 -3.88
CA GLY A 198 10.62 1.12 -3.17
C GLY A 198 11.98 1.81 -3.27
N ILE A 199 11.97 3.13 -3.34
CA ILE A 199 13.19 3.96 -3.37
C ILE A 199 13.23 4.75 -2.06
N ASP A 200 13.81 4.14 -1.03
CA ASP A 200 13.99 4.75 0.30
C ASP A 200 15.42 5.29 0.50
N THR A 201 16.39 4.75 -0.24
CA THR A 201 17.81 5.08 -0.10
C THR A 201 18.44 5.43 -1.45
N PRO A 202 19.60 6.14 -1.48
CA PRO A 202 20.35 6.36 -2.72
C PRO A 202 20.72 5.06 -3.45
N GLU A 203 21.00 3.99 -2.68
CA GLU A 203 21.33 2.67 -3.22
C GLU A 203 20.11 2.04 -3.91
N ASP A 204 18.89 2.28 -3.39
CA ASP A 204 17.65 1.84 -4.04
C ASP A 204 17.46 2.57 -5.37
N LEU A 205 17.75 3.87 -5.42
CA LEU A 205 17.70 4.65 -6.66
C LEU A 205 18.67 4.11 -7.71
N GLU A 206 19.92 3.79 -7.32
CA GLU A 206 20.88 3.18 -8.22
C GLU A 206 20.41 1.81 -8.76
N ARG A 207 19.76 1.01 -7.92
CA ARG A 207 19.13 -0.25 -8.36
C ARG A 207 17.98 0.01 -9.32
N ALA A 208 17.14 0.97 -8.99
CA ALA A 208 15.97 1.33 -9.78
C ALA A 208 16.34 1.81 -11.20
N LEU A 209 17.40 2.59 -11.34
CA LEU A 209 17.92 3.06 -12.64
C LEU A 209 18.34 1.93 -13.60
N LYS A 210 18.61 0.71 -13.10
CA LYS A 210 18.93 -0.45 -13.95
C LYS A 210 17.70 -1.07 -14.62
N TYR A 211 16.50 -0.66 -14.22
CA TYR A 211 15.21 -1.13 -14.76
C TYR A 211 14.58 -0.13 -15.75
N LEU A 212 15.20 1.01 -15.97
CA LEU A 212 14.84 2.02 -16.97
C LEU A 212 15.62 1.81 -18.26
#